data_bd588b1467364ce6637722260cb5ff57
#
_entry.id   bd588b1467364ce6637722260cb5ff57
#
_cell.length_a   1.000
_cell.length_b   1.000
_cell.length_c   1.000
_cell.angle_alpha   90.00
_cell.angle_beta   90.00
_cell.angle_gamma   90.00
#
_symmetry.space_group_name_H-M   'P 1'
#
loop_
_entity.id
_entity.type
_entity.pdbx_description
1 polymer ?
#
loop_
_entity_poly.entity_id
_entity_poly.type
_entity_poly.pdbx_seq_one_letter_code
_entity_poly.pdbx_strand_id
1 'polypeptide(L)'
;MADKKIMNYDLISSQKDTWSRLVKKSESGNIANAYLFSGPIGSGKEGLALMFAQLLNCNSSKTEICFQCDSCIRFKSLQHEKLKIIIPLPAPKINKDDYSSLITEEYIEAINKKSSDPFYKIIIPKSKRILIQSIRHIKKTIYLNQNNIGRNLVLIFDSELLCE
;
A
#
# COMPACT_ATOMS: atom_id res chain seq x y z
N MET A 1 19.53 21.75 13.10
CA MET A 1 19.53 20.27 13.05
C MET A 1 18.08 19.86 13.05
N ALA A 2 17.52 19.57 11.85
CA ALA A 2 16.11 19.21 11.73
C ALA A 2 15.95 17.78 12.21
N ASP A 3 15.11 17.57 13.20
CA ASP A 3 14.73 16.26 13.72
C ASP A 3 14.28 15.36 12.56
N LYS A 4 15.12 14.38 12.25
CA LYS A 4 14.83 13.24 11.41
C LYS A 4 13.73 12.43 12.12
N LYS A 5 12.46 12.87 12.02
CA LYS A 5 11.34 12.00 12.30
C LYS A 5 11.28 10.98 11.16
N ILE A 6 12.24 10.06 11.18
CA ILE A 6 12.21 8.83 10.42
C ILE A 6 10.87 8.21 10.79
N MET A 7 10.06 7.87 9.79
CA MET A 7 8.94 6.95 10.02
C MET A 7 9.56 5.68 10.60
N ASN A 8 9.69 5.67 11.91
CA ASN A 8 10.06 4.49 12.65
C ASN A 8 8.81 3.62 12.54
N TYR A 9 8.81 2.73 11.55
CA TYR A 9 8.00 1.55 11.65
C TYR A 9 8.59 0.76 12.83
N ASP A 10 8.32 1.22 14.05
CA ASP A 10 8.56 0.40 15.22
C ASP A 10 7.70 -0.84 15.02
N LEU A 11 8.29 -1.79 14.31
CA LEU A 11 7.69 -3.10 14.13
C LEU A 11 7.30 -3.58 15.50
N ILE A 12 6.01 -3.71 15.68
CA ILE A 12 5.45 -4.33 16.87
C ILE A 12 6.27 -5.60 17.10
N SER A 13 6.76 -5.78 18.30
CA SER A 13 7.69 -6.87 18.62
C SER A 13 7.20 -8.23 18.11
N SER A 14 5.89 -8.43 18.08
CA SER A 14 5.21 -9.61 17.53
C SER A 14 5.34 -9.81 16.01
N GLN A 15 5.79 -8.80 15.26
CA GLN A 15 5.93 -8.88 13.80
C GLN A 15 7.37 -9.11 13.32
N LYS A 16 8.35 -9.10 14.21
CA LYS A 16 9.76 -9.25 13.86
C LYS A 16 10.05 -10.53 13.08
N ASP A 17 9.46 -11.64 13.50
CA ASP A 17 9.64 -12.94 12.82
C ASP A 17 9.04 -12.93 11.42
N THR A 18 7.83 -12.37 11.29
CA THR A 18 7.18 -12.24 9.97
C THR A 18 7.99 -11.33 9.06
N TRP A 19 8.48 -10.20 9.57
CA TRP A 19 9.36 -9.29 8.84
C TRP A 19 10.63 -9.99 8.36
N SER A 20 11.31 -10.73 9.24
CA SER A 20 12.52 -11.48 8.89
C SER A 20 12.30 -12.48 7.75
N ARG A 21 11.13 -13.16 7.73
CA ARG A 21 10.75 -14.05 6.63
C ARG A 21 10.53 -13.29 5.32
N LEU A 22 9.88 -12.13 5.35
CA LEU A 22 9.66 -11.30 4.18
C LEU A 22 10.98 -10.74 3.61
N VAL A 23 11.90 -10.32 4.48
CA VAL A 23 13.24 -9.87 4.09
C VAL A 23 14.01 -10.99 3.37
N LYS A 24 14.02 -12.21 3.92
CA LYS A 24 14.64 -13.37 3.26
C LYS A 24 14.06 -13.66 1.88
N LYS A 25 12.74 -13.45 1.68
CA LYS A 25 12.10 -13.57 0.35
C LYS A 25 12.58 -12.48 -0.60
N SER A 26 12.70 -11.23 -0.11
CA SER A 26 13.23 -10.12 -0.91
C SER A 26 14.68 -10.37 -1.33
N GLU A 27 15.53 -10.81 -0.40
CA GLU A 27 16.94 -11.10 -0.62
C GLU A 27 17.15 -12.24 -1.66
N SER A 28 16.42 -13.32 -1.49
CA SER A 28 16.51 -14.48 -2.41
C SER A 28 15.90 -14.24 -3.79
N GLY A 29 15.17 -13.11 -3.96
CA GLY A 29 14.43 -12.83 -5.20
C GLY A 29 13.20 -13.73 -5.42
N ASN A 30 12.93 -14.68 -4.54
CA ASN A 30 11.81 -15.62 -4.64
C ASN A 30 10.52 -14.99 -4.09
N ILE A 31 9.98 -14.03 -4.83
CA ILE A 31 8.79 -13.25 -4.47
C ILE A 31 7.57 -13.90 -5.09
N ALA A 32 6.60 -14.29 -4.25
CA ALA A 32 5.31 -14.80 -4.73
C ALA A 32 4.50 -13.71 -5.43
N ASN A 33 3.58 -14.12 -6.30
CA ASN A 33 2.69 -13.19 -7.01
C ASN A 33 1.64 -12.55 -6.10
N ALA A 34 1.31 -13.19 -4.98
CA ALA A 34 0.35 -12.68 -4.01
C ALA A 34 0.76 -13.06 -2.58
N TYR A 35 0.47 -12.17 -1.65
CA TYR A 35 0.62 -12.37 -0.21
C TYR A 35 -0.67 -11.96 0.50
N LEU A 36 -1.14 -12.79 1.41
CA LEU A 36 -2.25 -12.47 2.30
C LEU A 36 -1.70 -12.15 3.70
N PHE A 37 -1.92 -10.91 4.14
CA PHE A 37 -1.63 -10.47 5.51
C PHE A 37 -2.90 -10.57 6.34
N SER A 38 -3.05 -11.64 7.12
CA SER A 38 -4.20 -11.87 7.99
C SER A 38 -3.83 -11.68 9.45
N GLY A 39 -4.80 -11.31 10.26
CA GLY A 39 -4.63 -11.11 11.71
C GLY A 39 -5.70 -10.21 12.31
N PRO A 40 -5.76 -10.10 13.65
CA PRO A 40 -6.74 -9.26 14.33
C PRO A 40 -6.61 -7.77 13.94
N ILE A 41 -7.67 -7.01 14.22
CA ILE A 41 -7.65 -5.55 14.07
C ILE A 41 -6.56 -4.98 14.98
N GLY A 42 -5.80 -3.98 14.49
CA GLY A 42 -4.70 -3.36 15.23
C GLY A 42 -3.39 -4.16 15.25
N SER A 43 -3.31 -5.33 14.61
CA SER A 43 -2.07 -6.12 14.53
C SER A 43 -0.96 -5.49 13.68
N GLY A 44 -1.21 -4.33 13.04
CA GLY A 44 -0.23 -3.66 12.18
C GLY A 44 0.00 -4.30 10.82
N LYS A 45 -0.84 -5.25 10.41
CA LYS A 45 -0.71 -5.98 9.12
C LYS A 45 -0.63 -5.07 7.89
N GLU A 46 -1.38 -3.97 7.89
CA GLU A 46 -1.34 -2.99 6.78
C GLU A 46 0.01 -2.26 6.73
N GLY A 47 0.54 -1.84 7.89
CA GLY A 47 1.86 -1.23 7.99
C GLY A 47 2.96 -2.18 7.52
N LEU A 48 2.89 -3.46 7.91
CA LEU A 48 3.82 -4.49 7.48
C LEU A 48 3.77 -4.71 5.96
N ALA A 49 2.57 -4.72 5.37
CA ALA A 49 2.40 -4.84 3.92
C ALA A 49 2.99 -3.62 3.18
N LEU A 50 2.79 -2.41 3.69
CA LEU A 50 3.40 -1.18 3.15
C LEU A 50 4.92 -1.23 3.22
N MET A 51 5.49 -1.64 4.36
CA MET A 51 6.93 -1.81 4.51
C MET A 51 7.50 -2.82 3.52
N PHE A 52 6.84 -3.96 3.36
CA PHE A 52 7.28 -4.98 2.42
C PHE A 52 7.23 -4.47 0.97
N ALA A 53 6.16 -3.77 0.61
CA ALA A 53 6.04 -3.13 -0.70
C ALA A 53 7.19 -2.12 -0.95
N GLN A 54 7.54 -1.31 0.05
CA GLN A 54 8.65 -0.36 -0.01
C GLN A 54 10.00 -1.08 -0.15
N LEU A 55 10.23 -2.15 0.61
CA LEU A 55 11.45 -2.95 0.51
C LEU A 55 11.64 -3.53 -0.88
N LEU A 56 10.59 -4.09 -1.48
CA LEU A 56 10.63 -4.70 -2.82
C LEU A 56 10.99 -3.71 -3.94
N ASN A 57 10.76 -2.41 -3.72
CA ASN A 57 11.10 -1.34 -4.66
C ASN A 57 12.23 -0.43 -4.16
N CYS A 58 12.90 -0.77 -3.05
CA CYS A 58 14.07 -0.02 -2.62
C CYS A 58 15.20 -0.17 -3.65
N ASN A 59 15.75 0.96 -4.12
CA ASN A 59 16.80 0.95 -5.13
C ASN A 59 18.19 0.62 -4.54
N SER A 60 18.36 0.79 -3.23
CA SER A 60 19.66 0.68 -2.57
C SER A 60 19.92 -0.69 -1.94
N SER A 61 18.86 -1.39 -1.50
CA SER A 61 19.00 -2.66 -0.76
C SER A 61 17.80 -3.57 -0.98
N LYS A 62 18.04 -4.88 -0.82
CA LYS A 62 16.98 -5.92 -0.84
C LYS A 62 16.70 -6.50 0.55
N THR A 63 17.50 -6.12 1.54
CA THR A 63 17.41 -6.61 2.92
C THR A 63 16.88 -5.56 3.88
N GLU A 64 16.98 -4.28 3.52
CA GLU A 64 16.54 -3.17 4.36
C GLU A 64 15.98 -1.99 3.55
N ILE A 65 15.09 -1.23 4.14
CA ILE A 65 14.53 -0.03 3.54
C ILE A 65 15.51 1.13 3.82
N CYS A 66 16.08 1.74 2.79
CA CYS A 66 17.09 2.81 2.97
C CYS A 66 16.48 4.16 3.36
N PHE A 67 15.17 4.39 3.15
CA PHE A 67 14.43 5.64 3.40
C PHE A 67 14.98 6.90 2.70
N GLN A 68 15.98 6.79 1.85
CA GLN A 68 16.71 7.91 1.25
C GLN A 68 16.64 7.92 -0.28
N CYS A 69 16.49 6.78 -0.95
CA CYS A 69 16.39 6.75 -2.41
C CYS A 69 15.02 7.30 -2.88
N ASP A 70 14.98 7.78 -4.12
CA ASP A 70 13.78 8.38 -4.71
C ASP A 70 12.55 7.47 -4.63
N SER A 71 12.75 6.17 -4.82
CA SER A 71 11.68 5.18 -4.65
C SER A 71 11.15 5.18 -3.21
N CYS A 72 12.01 5.10 -2.21
CA CYS A 72 11.61 5.11 -0.80
C CYS A 72 10.91 6.40 -0.38
N ILE A 73 11.36 7.55 -0.90
CA ILE A 73 10.73 8.85 -0.64
C ILE A 73 9.31 8.87 -1.20
N ARG A 74 9.10 8.40 -2.45
CA ARG A 74 7.78 8.33 -3.07
C ARG A 74 6.86 7.28 -2.42
N PHE A 75 7.41 6.17 -1.95
CA PHE A 75 6.66 5.19 -1.14
C PHE A 75 6.17 5.80 0.17
N LYS A 76 6.97 6.63 0.83
CA LYS A 76 6.59 7.30 2.08
C LYS A 76 5.33 8.17 1.91
N SER A 77 5.21 8.87 0.78
CA SER A 77 4.02 9.67 0.47
C SER A 77 2.87 8.85 -0.12
N LEU A 78 3.02 7.54 -0.29
CA LEU A 78 2.09 6.62 -0.98
C LEU A 78 1.80 7.04 -2.43
N GLN A 79 2.70 7.82 -3.05
CA GLN A 79 2.57 8.35 -4.42
C GLN A 79 3.54 7.68 -5.41
N HIS A 80 4.09 6.52 -5.06
CA HIS A 80 4.97 5.80 -5.96
C HIS A 80 4.20 5.22 -7.16
N GLU A 81 4.69 5.42 -8.37
CA GLU A 81 4.02 5.02 -9.63
C GLU A 81 3.75 3.52 -9.71
N LYS A 82 4.61 2.70 -9.08
CA LYS A 82 4.45 1.25 -9.00
C LYS A 82 3.57 0.77 -7.83
N LEU A 83 3.11 1.68 -6.98
CA LEU A 83 2.23 1.37 -5.87
C LEU A 83 0.80 1.76 -6.23
N LYS A 84 -0.12 0.81 -6.09
CA LYS A 84 -1.56 1.04 -6.19
C LYS A 84 -2.23 0.57 -4.91
N ILE A 85 -3.10 1.39 -4.35
CA ILE A 85 -3.83 1.08 -3.13
C ILE A 85 -5.31 0.98 -3.47
N ILE A 86 -5.92 -0.13 -3.08
CA ILE A 86 -7.35 -0.37 -3.18
C ILE A 86 -7.91 -0.38 -1.76
N ILE A 87 -8.93 0.42 -1.55
CA ILE A 87 -9.68 0.51 -0.30
C ILE A 87 -11.18 0.47 -0.59
N PRO A 88 -12.01 0.12 0.39
CA PRO A 88 -13.45 0.28 0.27
C PRO A 88 -13.82 1.74 0.01
N LEU A 89 -14.74 1.98 -0.92
CA LEU A 89 -15.19 3.32 -1.30
C LEU A 89 -16.73 3.38 -1.28
N PRO A 90 -17.31 4.58 -1.04
CA PRO A 90 -18.75 4.75 -1.20
C PRO A 90 -19.16 4.57 -2.67
N ALA A 91 -20.34 4.01 -2.89
CA ALA A 91 -20.88 3.88 -4.24
C ALA A 91 -21.04 5.27 -4.88
N PRO A 92 -20.67 5.44 -6.16
CA PRO A 92 -20.82 6.72 -6.84
C PRO A 92 -22.30 7.09 -6.95
N LYS A 93 -22.63 8.37 -6.78
CA LYS A 93 -24.01 8.88 -6.85
C LYS A 93 -24.59 8.84 -8.27
N ILE A 94 -23.76 8.76 -9.28
CA ILE A 94 -24.13 8.70 -10.69
C ILE A 94 -23.33 7.55 -11.30
N ASN A 95 -23.95 6.74 -12.17
CA ASN A 95 -23.30 5.64 -12.92
C ASN A 95 -22.19 6.21 -13.84
N LYS A 96 -21.08 6.61 -13.29
CA LYS A 96 -19.88 6.99 -14.03
C LYS A 96 -18.88 5.87 -13.88
N ASP A 97 -18.53 5.26 -14.99
CA ASP A 97 -17.37 4.35 -15.10
C ASP A 97 -16.02 5.08 -14.87
N ASP A 98 -16.09 6.33 -14.45
CA ASP A 98 -14.92 7.18 -14.22
C ASP A 98 -14.42 7.03 -12.80
N TYR A 99 -13.25 6.39 -12.68
CA TYR A 99 -12.56 6.21 -11.40
C TYR A 99 -12.23 7.55 -10.73
N SER A 100 -11.99 8.62 -11.49
CA SER A 100 -11.67 9.93 -10.92
C SER A 100 -12.78 10.46 -10.01
N SER A 101 -14.03 10.11 -10.30
CA SER A 101 -15.17 10.48 -9.47
C SER A 101 -15.21 9.81 -8.08
N LEU A 102 -14.39 8.77 -7.87
CA LEU A 102 -14.26 8.07 -6.59
C LEU A 102 -13.18 8.71 -5.69
N ILE A 103 -12.33 9.58 -6.26
CA ILE A 103 -11.26 10.26 -5.53
C ILE A 103 -11.86 11.54 -4.94
N THR A 104 -12.38 11.41 -3.75
CA THR A 104 -12.98 12.52 -2.99
C THR A 104 -11.94 13.18 -2.07
N GLU A 105 -12.30 14.31 -1.48
CA GLU A 105 -11.46 14.97 -0.48
C GLU A 105 -11.19 14.05 0.72
N GLU A 106 -12.19 13.31 1.16
CA GLU A 106 -12.06 12.33 2.26
C GLU A 106 -11.08 11.20 1.90
N TYR A 107 -11.06 10.76 0.62
CA TYR A 107 -10.08 9.79 0.15
C TYR A 107 -8.66 10.37 0.24
N ILE A 108 -8.45 11.58 -0.27
CA ILE A 108 -7.13 12.24 -0.26
C ILE A 108 -6.65 12.44 1.17
N GLU A 109 -7.52 12.92 2.06
CA GLU A 109 -7.19 13.10 3.47
C GLU A 109 -6.82 11.77 4.15
N ALA A 110 -7.57 10.71 3.89
CA ALA A 110 -7.31 9.38 4.45
C ALA A 110 -5.97 8.80 3.98
N ILE A 111 -5.62 8.96 2.70
CA ILE A 111 -4.31 8.56 2.16
C ILE A 111 -3.18 9.41 2.78
N ASN A 112 -3.36 10.71 2.95
CA ASN A 112 -2.38 11.57 3.61
C ASN A 112 -2.15 11.18 5.08
N LYS A 113 -3.21 10.87 5.82
CA LYS A 113 -3.09 10.34 7.19
C LYS A 113 -2.34 9.00 7.20
N LYS A 114 -2.66 8.10 6.27
CA LYS A 114 -1.98 6.80 6.12
C LYS A 114 -0.51 6.95 5.77
N SER A 115 -0.15 7.96 4.97
CA SER A 115 1.25 8.23 4.62
C SER A 115 2.05 8.76 5.82
N SER A 116 1.40 9.50 6.71
CA SER A 116 2.01 10.03 7.94
C SER A 116 2.09 8.99 9.05
N ASP A 117 1.10 8.11 9.14
CA ASP A 117 1.02 7.00 10.09
C ASP A 117 0.61 5.72 9.36
N PRO A 118 1.56 4.81 9.08
CA PRO A 118 1.29 3.53 8.40
C PRO A 118 0.31 2.61 9.15
N PHE A 119 0.13 2.83 10.45
CA PHE A 119 -0.81 2.08 11.28
C PHE A 119 -2.21 2.71 11.32
N TYR A 120 -2.36 3.93 10.80
CA TYR A 120 -3.66 4.57 10.68
C TYR A 120 -4.63 3.67 9.89
N LYS A 121 -5.79 3.35 10.48
CA LYS A 121 -6.85 2.61 9.80
C LYS A 121 -7.66 3.57 8.93
N ILE A 122 -7.64 3.34 7.63
CA ILE A 122 -8.46 4.11 6.70
C ILE A 122 -9.94 3.74 6.91
N ILE A 123 -10.76 4.75 7.20
CA ILE A 123 -12.22 4.62 7.31
C ILE A 123 -12.83 5.77 6.50
N ILE A 124 -13.51 5.45 5.41
CA ILE A 124 -14.24 6.41 4.60
C ILE A 124 -15.74 6.25 4.90
N PRO A 125 -16.46 7.32 5.25
CA PRO A 125 -17.89 7.24 5.52
C PRO A 125 -18.66 6.61 4.36
N LYS A 126 -19.63 5.76 4.68
CA LYS A 126 -20.50 5.06 3.71
C LYS A 126 -19.77 4.07 2.77
N SER A 127 -18.48 3.79 2.96
CA SER A 127 -17.77 2.75 2.24
C SER A 127 -18.11 1.39 2.84
N LYS A 128 -18.78 0.53 2.08
CA LYS A 128 -19.21 -0.81 2.53
C LYS A 128 -18.50 -1.94 1.80
N ARG A 129 -17.88 -1.66 0.68
CA ARG A 129 -17.29 -2.67 -0.20
C ARG A 129 -16.22 -2.08 -1.12
N ILE A 130 -15.36 -2.93 -1.63
CA ILE A 130 -14.41 -2.59 -2.69
C ILE A 130 -15.18 -2.58 -4.01
N LEU A 131 -15.10 -1.45 -4.72
CA LEU A 131 -15.84 -1.27 -5.97
C LEU A 131 -15.10 -1.93 -7.14
N ILE A 132 -15.85 -2.57 -8.04
CA ILE A 132 -15.29 -3.19 -9.25
C ILE A 132 -14.59 -2.16 -10.15
N GLN A 133 -15.03 -0.91 -10.13
CA GLN A 133 -14.40 0.19 -10.87
C GLN A 133 -12.94 0.41 -10.42
N SER A 134 -12.66 0.31 -9.12
CA SER A 134 -11.29 0.41 -8.59
C SER A 134 -10.39 -0.70 -9.16
N ILE A 135 -10.89 -1.92 -9.23
CA ILE A 135 -10.15 -3.06 -9.80
C ILE A 135 -9.91 -2.86 -11.31
N ARG A 136 -10.95 -2.47 -12.05
CA ARG A 136 -10.85 -2.22 -13.50
C ARG A 136 -9.87 -1.08 -13.83
N HIS A 137 -9.89 -0.01 -13.03
CA HIS A 137 -8.95 1.10 -13.19
C HIS A 137 -7.50 0.64 -13.00
N ILE A 138 -7.23 -0.11 -11.93
CA ILE A 138 -5.87 -0.60 -11.66
C ILE A 138 -5.42 -1.55 -12.76
N LYS A 139 -6.28 -2.44 -13.23
CA LYS A 139 -5.95 -3.32 -14.37
C LYS A 139 -5.49 -2.52 -15.58
N LYS A 140 -6.17 -1.44 -15.93
CA LYS A 140 -5.77 -0.56 -17.05
C LYS A 140 -4.42 0.12 -16.78
N THR A 141 -4.23 0.69 -15.58
CA THR A 141 -3.03 1.49 -15.26
C THR A 141 -1.76 0.67 -15.09
N ILE A 142 -1.86 -0.59 -14.63
CA ILE A 142 -0.69 -1.47 -14.51
C ILE A 142 -0.04 -1.72 -15.88
N TYR A 143 -0.84 -1.92 -16.93
CA TYR A 143 -0.33 -2.16 -18.29
C TYR A 143 0.32 -0.92 -18.91
N LEU A 144 -0.09 0.28 -18.53
CA LEU A 144 0.48 1.52 -19.07
C LEU A 144 1.87 1.84 -18.49
N ASN A 145 2.20 1.34 -17.31
CA ASN A 145 3.44 1.65 -16.59
C ASN A 145 4.52 0.55 -16.71
N GLN A 146 4.56 -0.20 -17.81
CA GLN A 146 5.47 -1.35 -17.96
C GLN A 146 6.96 -0.95 -18.11
N ASN A 147 7.25 0.26 -18.56
CA ASN A 147 8.61 0.67 -18.96
C ASN A 147 9.49 1.19 -17.81
N ASN A 148 8.99 1.28 -16.57
CA ASN A 148 9.76 1.79 -15.44
C ASN A 148 10.35 0.64 -14.61
N ILE A 149 11.58 0.84 -14.10
CA ILE A 149 12.26 -0.09 -13.20
C ILE A 149 11.42 -0.27 -11.92
N GLY A 150 11.39 -1.49 -11.38
CA GLY A 150 10.68 -1.83 -10.15
C GLY A 150 9.45 -2.73 -10.38
N ARG A 151 8.88 -3.22 -9.28
CA ARG A 151 7.72 -4.12 -9.27
C ARG A 151 6.42 -3.34 -9.15
N ASN A 152 5.46 -3.64 -10.01
CA ASN A 152 4.07 -3.18 -9.81
C ASN A 152 3.49 -3.90 -8.59
N LEU A 153 3.02 -3.13 -7.61
CA LEU A 153 2.46 -3.62 -6.37
C LEU A 153 1.06 -3.08 -6.19
N VAL A 154 0.14 -3.95 -5.86
CA VAL A 154 -1.24 -3.60 -5.51
C VAL A 154 -1.49 -4.03 -4.08
N LEU A 155 -1.79 -3.07 -3.22
CA LEU A 155 -2.22 -3.33 -1.84
C LEU A 155 -3.73 -3.20 -1.76
N ILE A 156 -4.38 -4.27 -1.33
CA ILE A 156 -5.84 -4.30 -1.13
C ILE A 156 -6.08 -4.35 0.37
N PHE A 157 -6.60 -3.26 0.93
CA PHE A 157 -6.98 -3.21 2.34
C PHE A 157 -8.42 -3.67 2.50
N ASP A 158 -8.70 -4.36 3.58
CA ASP A 158 -10.01 -4.96 3.88
C ASP A 158 -10.51 -5.84 2.72
N SER A 159 -9.64 -6.76 2.27
CA SER A 159 -9.92 -7.64 1.12
C SER A 159 -11.16 -8.52 1.32
N GLU A 160 -11.62 -8.72 2.55
CA GLU A 160 -12.89 -9.37 2.87
C GLU A 160 -14.12 -8.58 2.38
N LEU A 161 -13.95 -7.31 2.02
CA LEU A 161 -15.00 -6.47 1.44
C LEU A 161 -14.97 -6.45 -0.11
N LEU A 162 -14.22 -7.35 -0.74
CA LEU A 162 -14.34 -7.63 -2.16
C LEU A 162 -15.74 -8.21 -2.43
N CYS A 163 -16.50 -7.58 -3.36
CA CYS A 163 -17.77 -8.13 -3.81
C CYS A 163 -17.53 -9.34 -4.72
N GLU A 164 -18.37 -10.34 -4.56
CA GLU A 164 -18.59 -11.41 -5.53
C GLU A 164 -19.13 -10.87 -6.86
#